data_682efe34e1b1cb27c7c832e4ea5b48ee
#
_entry.id   682efe34e1b1cb27c7c832e4ea5b48ee
#
_cell.length_a   1.000
_cell.length_b   1.000
_cell.length_c   1.000
_cell.angle_alpha   90.00
_cell.angle_beta   90.00
_cell.angle_gamma   90.00
#
_symmetry.space_group_name_H-M   'P 1'
#
loop_
_entity.id
_entity.type
_entity.pdbx_description
1 polymer ?
#
loop_
_entity_poly.entity_id
_entity_poly.type
_entity_poly.pdbx_seq_one_letter_code
_entity_poly.pdbx_strand_id
1 'polypeptide(L)'
;MIACECAVCTSSDKKDKRLRSSILVSSAKTTFVVDTTPDFRYQMLRKKVKTLDAVLFTHPHKDHVAGLDDVRAFNFFQEQAMQVYANQMTMDALMREFAYAFADKKYPGVPSLELNTIGEEPFFIGDIPVLPILVWHLKMPVFGFRFGDFTYITDANRIEDSEKEKIKGSKVLVLNALRKEKHISHYTLDEAVELVQELQIPEAYFTHISHQLGKHAEIE
;
A
#
# COMPACT_ATOMS: atom_id res chain seq x y z
N MET A 1 6.02 10.54 14.96
CA MET A 1 4.95 11.51 14.60
C MET A 1 5.50 12.89 14.83
N ILE A 2 5.19 13.87 13.97
CA ILE A 2 5.66 15.27 14.09
C ILE A 2 5.23 15.81 15.45
N ALA A 3 6.10 16.55 16.12
CA ALA A 3 5.90 17.18 17.44
C ALA A 3 5.53 16.22 18.60
N CYS A 4 5.73 14.91 18.43
CA CYS A 4 5.48 13.93 19.49
C CYS A 4 6.80 13.56 20.19
N GLU A 5 6.82 13.66 21.51
CA GLU A 5 8.00 13.37 22.35
C GLU A 5 7.93 12.01 23.05
N CYS A 6 7.00 11.12 22.64
CA CYS A 6 6.92 9.79 23.24
C CYS A 6 8.18 8.94 22.93
N ALA A 7 8.36 7.89 23.73
CA ALA A 7 9.53 7.01 23.66
C ALA A 7 9.78 6.41 22.27
N VAL A 8 8.72 6.20 21.47
CA VAL A 8 8.84 5.70 20.07
C VAL A 8 9.29 6.82 19.13
N CYS A 9 8.69 8.00 19.21
CA CYS A 9 9.01 9.12 18.31
C CYS A 9 10.41 9.68 18.54
N THR A 10 10.92 9.61 19.76
CA THR A 10 12.28 10.07 20.15
C THR A 10 13.32 8.95 20.11
N SER A 11 12.92 7.68 19.87
CA SER A 11 13.84 6.55 19.79
C SER A 11 14.97 6.77 18.78
N SER A 12 16.18 6.34 19.12
CA SER A 12 17.33 6.30 18.20
C SER A 12 17.35 5.03 17.32
N ASP A 13 16.52 4.04 17.64
CA ASP A 13 16.42 2.81 16.85
C ASP A 13 15.80 3.14 15.47
N LYS A 14 16.49 2.70 14.41
CA LYS A 14 16.04 2.87 13.03
C LYS A 14 14.75 2.10 12.73
N LYS A 15 14.47 1.00 13.44
CA LYS A 15 13.24 0.21 13.31
C LYS A 15 12.00 0.95 13.85
N ASP A 16 12.19 1.92 14.76
CA ASP A 16 11.13 2.82 15.23
C ASP A 16 10.88 4.01 14.29
N LYS A 17 11.75 4.27 13.32
CA LYS A 17 11.57 5.31 12.29
C LYS A 17 10.75 4.78 11.13
N ARG A 18 9.49 4.45 11.42
CA ARG A 18 8.56 3.84 10.47
C ARG A 18 8.11 4.84 9.42
N LEU A 19 8.18 4.43 8.15
CA LEU A 19 7.65 5.15 6.99
C LEU A 19 6.18 4.78 6.77
N ARG A 20 5.50 5.48 5.87
CA ARG A 20 4.17 5.13 5.42
C ARG A 20 4.16 3.78 4.69
N SER A 21 3.03 3.09 4.79
CA SER A 21 2.87 1.72 4.30
C SER A 21 2.87 1.65 2.79
N SER A 22 3.79 0.88 2.24
CA SER A 22 3.92 0.59 0.81
C SER A 22 4.76 -0.66 0.65
N ILE A 23 4.52 -1.43 -0.39
CA ILE A 23 5.34 -2.59 -0.75
C ILE A 23 5.82 -2.48 -2.20
N LEU A 24 7.03 -3.00 -2.44
CA LEU A 24 7.57 -3.20 -3.77
C LEU A 24 7.42 -4.69 -4.13
N VAL A 25 6.74 -4.96 -5.22
CA VAL A 25 6.53 -6.31 -5.75
C VAL A 25 7.34 -6.47 -7.03
N SER A 26 8.09 -7.55 -7.15
CA SER A 26 8.89 -7.79 -8.35
C SER A 26 9.00 -9.27 -8.71
N SER A 27 9.00 -9.54 -10.00
CA SER A 27 9.42 -10.78 -10.63
C SER A 27 10.77 -10.59 -11.34
N ALA A 28 11.17 -11.55 -12.16
CA ALA A 28 12.32 -11.38 -13.06
C ALA A 28 12.07 -10.36 -14.20
N LYS A 29 10.80 -10.01 -14.48
CA LYS A 29 10.40 -9.22 -15.66
C LYS A 29 9.64 -7.96 -15.30
N THR A 30 8.96 -7.92 -14.15
CA THR A 30 8.03 -6.87 -13.78
C THR A 30 8.33 -6.35 -12.38
N THR A 31 8.31 -5.04 -12.20
CA THR A 31 8.46 -4.38 -10.89
C THR A 31 7.37 -3.32 -10.74
N PHE A 32 6.58 -3.40 -9.70
CA PHE A 32 5.59 -2.38 -9.37
C PHE A 32 5.51 -2.12 -7.88
N VAL A 33 4.92 -1.00 -7.51
CA VAL A 33 4.71 -0.59 -6.13
C VAL A 33 3.22 -0.61 -5.80
N VAL A 34 2.87 -1.03 -4.59
CA VAL A 34 1.54 -0.80 -4.01
C VAL A 34 1.62 0.44 -3.14
N ASP A 35 0.87 1.46 -3.50
CA ASP A 35 0.78 2.79 -2.92
C ASP A 35 2.06 3.65 -3.05
N THR A 36 1.89 4.89 -3.53
CA THR A 36 2.91 5.93 -3.57
C THR A 36 2.72 6.89 -2.41
N THR A 37 3.24 6.53 -1.27
CA THR A 37 3.11 7.29 -0.04
C THR A 37 3.87 8.64 -0.09
N PRO A 38 3.69 9.56 0.87
CA PRO A 38 4.56 10.74 1.00
C PRO A 38 6.05 10.40 1.11
N ASP A 39 6.38 9.16 1.50
CA ASP A 39 7.75 8.67 1.61
C ASP A 39 8.26 7.97 0.33
N PHE A 40 7.45 7.92 -0.74
CA PHE A 40 7.73 7.15 -1.97
C PHE A 40 9.13 7.42 -2.55
N ARG A 41 9.47 8.69 -2.72
CA ARG A 41 10.80 9.08 -3.23
C ARG A 41 11.92 8.49 -2.37
N TYR A 42 11.82 8.62 -1.05
CA TYR A 42 12.80 8.07 -0.13
C TYR A 42 12.85 6.53 -0.18
N GLN A 43 11.68 5.88 -0.27
CA GLN A 43 11.58 4.41 -0.38
C GLN A 43 12.27 3.91 -1.65
N MET A 44 12.04 4.55 -2.81
CA MET A 44 12.66 4.18 -4.09
C MET A 44 14.18 4.38 -4.07
N LEU A 45 14.65 5.51 -3.53
CA LEU A 45 16.09 5.80 -3.40
C LEU A 45 16.77 4.80 -2.46
N ARG A 46 16.17 4.50 -1.31
CA ARG A 46 16.70 3.54 -0.33
C ARG A 46 16.84 2.14 -0.93
N LYS A 47 15.88 1.71 -1.73
CA LYS A 47 15.88 0.40 -2.41
C LYS A 47 16.64 0.41 -3.74
N LYS A 48 17.11 1.59 -4.19
CA LYS A 48 17.83 1.77 -5.47
C LYS A 48 17.03 1.23 -6.66
N VAL A 49 15.70 1.42 -6.63
CA VAL A 49 14.81 0.99 -7.71
C VAL A 49 15.20 1.74 -8.99
N LYS A 50 15.44 1.01 -10.06
CA LYS A 50 15.89 1.56 -11.35
C LYS A 50 14.78 1.62 -12.39
N THR A 51 13.85 0.67 -12.33
CA THR A 51 12.70 0.58 -13.22
C THR A 51 11.45 0.34 -12.40
N LEU A 52 10.33 0.91 -12.86
CA LEU A 52 9.03 0.74 -12.25
C LEU A 52 8.00 0.64 -13.39
N ASP A 53 7.34 -0.50 -13.50
CA ASP A 53 6.40 -0.76 -14.58
C ASP A 53 4.99 -0.25 -14.25
N ALA A 54 4.63 -0.26 -12.96
CA ALA A 54 3.29 0.17 -12.55
C ALA A 54 3.24 0.66 -11.09
N VAL A 55 2.14 1.36 -10.81
CA VAL A 55 1.65 1.69 -9.46
C VAL A 55 0.27 1.07 -9.29
N LEU A 56 0.06 0.36 -8.20
CA LEU A 56 -1.22 -0.23 -7.81
C LEU A 56 -1.70 0.46 -6.53
N PHE A 57 -2.90 1.01 -6.51
CA PHE A 57 -3.43 1.71 -5.34
C PHE A 57 -4.47 0.89 -4.58
N THR A 58 -4.35 0.90 -3.26
CA THR A 58 -5.32 0.32 -2.34
C THR A 58 -6.55 1.21 -2.16
N HIS A 59 -6.35 2.52 -1.96
CA HIS A 59 -7.41 3.51 -1.72
C HIS A 59 -6.87 4.95 -1.82
N PRO A 60 -7.75 6.00 -1.80
CA PRO A 60 -7.36 7.36 -2.15
C PRO A 60 -6.82 8.22 -0.98
N HIS A 61 -6.57 7.68 0.21
CA HIS A 61 -6.05 8.49 1.31
C HIS A 61 -4.65 9.05 1.02
N LYS A 62 -4.36 10.25 1.54
CA LYS A 62 -3.14 11.00 1.26
C LYS A 62 -1.85 10.26 1.61
N ASP A 63 -1.86 9.50 2.67
CA ASP A 63 -0.70 8.70 3.08
C ASP A 63 -0.44 7.49 2.18
N HIS A 64 -1.33 7.24 1.20
CA HIS A 64 -1.16 6.21 0.17
C HIS A 64 -0.91 6.79 -1.23
N VAL A 65 -1.43 7.98 -1.55
CA VAL A 65 -1.36 8.51 -2.94
C VAL A 65 -0.43 9.71 -3.12
N ALA A 66 -0.02 10.40 -2.04
CA ALA A 66 0.61 11.72 -2.15
C ALA A 66 1.97 11.75 -2.87
N GLY A 67 2.66 10.64 -3.01
CA GLY A 67 3.94 10.55 -3.72
C GLY A 67 3.82 10.25 -5.22
N LEU A 68 2.61 10.19 -5.79
CA LEU A 68 2.42 9.84 -7.20
C LEU A 68 3.16 10.77 -8.15
N ASP A 69 3.33 12.05 -7.83
CA ASP A 69 4.07 12.98 -8.68
C ASP A 69 5.54 12.56 -8.93
N ASP A 70 6.16 11.90 -7.98
CA ASP A 70 7.56 11.46 -8.08
C ASP A 70 7.79 10.31 -9.09
N VAL A 71 6.72 9.67 -9.63
CA VAL A 71 6.86 8.67 -10.69
C VAL A 71 7.39 9.29 -12.00
N ARG A 72 7.30 10.61 -12.16
CA ARG A 72 7.87 11.33 -13.31
C ARG A 72 9.35 11.04 -13.55
N ALA A 73 10.11 10.69 -12.51
CA ALA A 73 11.50 10.29 -12.68
C ALA A 73 11.62 9.01 -13.51
N PHE A 74 10.72 8.03 -13.27
CA PHE A 74 10.66 6.81 -14.07
C PHE A 74 10.16 7.08 -15.48
N ASN A 75 9.16 7.97 -15.66
CA ASN A 75 8.71 8.39 -17.01
C ASN A 75 9.88 8.93 -17.84
N PHE A 76 10.72 9.77 -17.22
CA PHE A 76 11.88 10.37 -17.90
C PHE A 76 12.90 9.33 -18.32
N PHE A 77 13.30 8.40 -17.42
CA PHE A 77 14.32 7.41 -17.72
C PHE A 77 13.85 6.24 -18.56
N GLN A 78 12.56 5.88 -18.47
CA GLN A 78 11.97 4.76 -19.22
C GLN A 78 11.28 5.22 -20.52
N GLU A 79 11.11 6.52 -20.73
CA GLU A 79 10.45 7.13 -21.89
C GLU A 79 9.03 6.60 -22.14
N GLN A 80 8.32 6.27 -21.04
CA GLN A 80 6.95 5.73 -21.11
C GLN A 80 6.06 6.27 -19.99
N ALA A 81 4.74 6.22 -20.21
CA ALA A 81 3.75 6.55 -19.19
C ALA A 81 3.78 5.50 -18.07
N MET A 82 3.58 5.95 -16.82
CA MET A 82 3.42 5.06 -15.69
C MET A 82 2.02 4.43 -15.71
N GLN A 83 1.97 3.11 -15.72
CA GLN A 83 0.73 2.37 -15.59
C GLN A 83 0.19 2.48 -14.17
N VAL A 84 -1.03 2.98 -13.99
CA VAL A 84 -1.67 3.18 -12.69
C VAL A 84 -2.92 2.32 -12.61
N TYR A 85 -2.99 1.45 -11.61
CA TYR A 85 -4.12 0.56 -11.37
C TYR A 85 -4.83 0.96 -10.07
N ALA A 86 -6.12 1.18 -10.11
CA ALA A 86 -6.95 1.47 -8.94
C ALA A 86 -8.44 1.23 -9.23
N ASN A 87 -9.27 1.14 -8.18
CA ASN A 87 -10.72 1.17 -8.36
C ASN A 87 -11.20 2.56 -8.81
N GLN A 88 -12.44 2.65 -9.31
CA GLN A 88 -12.99 3.89 -9.85
C GLN A 88 -12.98 5.05 -8.84
N MET A 89 -13.32 4.77 -7.56
CA MET A 89 -13.30 5.79 -6.50
C MET A 89 -11.91 6.41 -6.33
N THR A 90 -10.87 5.59 -6.34
CA THR A 90 -9.48 6.05 -6.23
C THR A 90 -9.05 6.76 -7.50
N MET A 91 -9.44 6.30 -8.69
CA MET A 91 -9.16 6.98 -9.96
C MET A 91 -9.74 8.40 -9.99
N ASP A 92 -11.01 8.56 -9.57
CA ASP A 92 -11.66 9.88 -9.51
C ASP A 92 -10.94 10.82 -8.53
N ALA A 93 -10.45 10.29 -7.42
CA ALA A 93 -9.64 11.06 -6.48
C ALA A 93 -8.28 11.46 -7.07
N LEU A 94 -7.57 10.55 -7.73
CA LEU A 94 -6.29 10.83 -8.38
C LEU A 94 -6.44 11.89 -9.48
N MET A 95 -7.45 11.78 -10.34
CA MET A 95 -7.71 12.78 -11.39
C MET A 95 -7.99 14.18 -10.82
N ARG A 96 -8.70 14.26 -9.70
CA ARG A 96 -8.97 15.53 -9.02
C ARG A 96 -7.71 16.10 -8.35
N GLU A 97 -6.93 15.26 -7.67
CA GLU A 97 -5.77 15.68 -6.88
C GLU A 97 -4.56 16.04 -7.72
N PHE A 98 -4.36 15.30 -8.82
CA PHE A 98 -3.28 15.49 -9.77
C PHE A 98 -3.79 16.05 -11.10
N ALA A 99 -4.81 16.92 -11.04
CA ALA A 99 -5.49 17.46 -12.24
C ALA A 99 -4.52 18.04 -13.28
N TYR A 100 -3.40 18.60 -12.84
CA TYR A 100 -2.35 19.13 -13.74
C TYR A 100 -1.70 18.04 -14.62
N ALA A 101 -1.66 16.78 -14.15
CA ALA A 101 -1.13 15.64 -14.92
C ALA A 101 -2.12 15.17 -16.01
N PHE A 102 -3.39 15.54 -15.89
CA PHE A 102 -4.47 15.16 -16.82
C PHE A 102 -4.99 16.33 -17.67
N ALA A 103 -4.46 17.54 -17.50
CA ALA A 103 -4.86 18.71 -18.26
C ALA A 103 -4.53 18.56 -19.75
N ASP A 104 -5.36 19.14 -20.65
CA ASP A 104 -5.13 19.15 -22.11
C ASP A 104 -3.79 19.82 -22.47
N LYS A 105 -3.45 20.91 -21.76
CA LYS A 105 -2.17 21.60 -21.90
C LYS A 105 -1.32 21.29 -20.67
N LYS A 106 -0.39 20.38 -20.82
CA LYS A 106 0.51 19.96 -19.74
C LYS A 106 1.79 20.79 -19.73
N TYR A 107 2.26 21.14 -18.54
CA TYR A 107 3.60 21.69 -18.37
C TYR A 107 4.64 20.57 -18.60
N PRO A 108 5.75 20.83 -19.31
CA PRO A 108 6.82 19.85 -19.47
C PRO A 108 7.36 19.37 -18.10
N GLY A 109 7.43 18.05 -17.90
CA GLY A 109 7.94 17.46 -16.67
C GLY A 109 6.87 17.10 -15.62
N VAL A 110 5.58 17.25 -15.92
CA VAL A 110 4.52 16.61 -15.11
C VAL A 110 4.54 15.09 -15.32
N PRO A 111 4.06 14.28 -14.37
CA PRO A 111 3.99 12.84 -14.55
C PRO A 111 3.10 12.48 -15.74
N SER A 112 3.56 11.52 -16.55
CA SER A 112 2.77 10.86 -17.59
C SER A 112 2.16 9.60 -17.02
N LEU A 113 0.84 9.54 -16.95
CA LEU A 113 0.09 8.48 -16.29
C LEU A 113 -0.89 7.85 -17.28
N GLU A 114 -0.99 6.53 -17.25
CA GLU A 114 -2.01 5.75 -17.94
C GLU A 114 -2.87 5.02 -16.92
N LEU A 115 -4.16 5.34 -16.88
CA LEU A 115 -5.07 4.88 -15.85
C LEU A 115 -5.78 3.58 -16.27
N ASN A 116 -5.69 2.56 -15.43
CA ASN A 116 -6.29 1.25 -15.60
C ASN A 116 -7.25 0.98 -14.45
N THR A 117 -8.54 1.16 -14.66
CA THR A 117 -9.54 0.89 -13.62
C THR A 117 -9.68 -0.61 -13.40
N ILE A 118 -9.58 -1.04 -12.14
CA ILE A 118 -9.73 -2.43 -11.70
C ILE A 118 -11.00 -2.61 -10.88
N GLY A 119 -11.55 -3.81 -10.94
CA GLY A 119 -12.65 -4.31 -10.10
C GLY A 119 -12.17 -5.39 -9.14
N GLU A 120 -13.07 -6.28 -8.77
CA GLU A 120 -12.81 -7.41 -7.86
C GLU A 120 -12.27 -8.65 -8.59
N GLU A 121 -12.28 -8.64 -9.93
CA GLU A 121 -11.81 -9.75 -10.76
C GLU A 121 -10.27 -9.81 -10.79
N PRO A 122 -9.69 -11.03 -10.85
CA PRO A 122 -8.25 -11.19 -11.01
C PRO A 122 -7.75 -10.54 -12.31
N PHE A 123 -6.56 -9.97 -12.26
CA PHE A 123 -5.90 -9.36 -13.43
C PHE A 123 -4.38 -9.59 -13.36
N PHE A 124 -3.64 -9.06 -14.32
CA PHE A 124 -2.19 -9.15 -14.37
C PHE A 124 -1.55 -7.76 -14.44
N ILE A 125 -0.42 -7.60 -13.75
CA ILE A 125 0.53 -6.53 -14.00
C ILE A 125 1.79 -7.20 -14.54
N GLY A 126 2.07 -7.02 -15.83
CA GLY A 126 3.11 -7.78 -16.53
C GLY A 126 2.89 -9.28 -16.41
N ASP A 127 3.84 -10.00 -15.81
CA ASP A 127 3.77 -11.44 -15.57
C ASP A 127 3.28 -11.83 -14.16
N ILE A 128 2.89 -10.88 -13.35
CA ILE A 128 2.46 -11.10 -11.96
C ILE A 128 0.93 -11.12 -11.88
N PRO A 129 0.31 -12.24 -11.46
CA PRO A 129 -1.12 -12.30 -11.21
C PRO A 129 -1.47 -11.51 -9.95
N VAL A 130 -2.57 -10.78 -10.02
CA VAL A 130 -3.09 -9.96 -8.94
C VAL A 130 -4.54 -10.35 -8.65
N LEU A 131 -4.83 -10.75 -7.42
CA LEU A 131 -6.18 -11.03 -6.95
C LEU A 131 -6.60 -9.93 -5.97
N PRO A 132 -7.56 -9.07 -6.33
CA PRO A 132 -8.10 -8.07 -5.42
C PRO A 132 -8.90 -8.72 -4.28
N ILE A 133 -8.76 -8.17 -3.09
CA ILE A 133 -9.46 -8.57 -1.87
C ILE A 133 -10.16 -7.34 -1.33
N LEU A 134 -11.50 -7.34 -1.33
CA LEU A 134 -12.27 -6.21 -0.80
C LEU A 134 -12.26 -6.23 0.72
N VAL A 135 -11.76 -5.16 1.32
CA VAL A 135 -11.73 -4.96 2.76
C VAL A 135 -12.35 -3.62 3.13
N TRP A 136 -12.66 -3.41 4.40
CA TRP A 136 -13.34 -2.21 4.86
C TRP A 136 -12.48 -1.38 5.79
N HIS A 137 -12.36 -0.10 5.46
CA HIS A 137 -11.78 0.94 6.30
C HIS A 137 -12.92 1.81 6.84
N LEU A 138 -13.48 1.43 8.00
CA LEU A 138 -14.75 1.93 8.53
C LEU A 138 -15.92 1.63 7.56
N LYS A 139 -16.27 2.59 6.71
CA LYS A 139 -17.35 2.46 5.69
C LYS A 139 -16.81 2.54 4.26
N MET A 140 -15.53 2.79 4.09
CA MET A 140 -14.89 2.93 2.79
C MET A 140 -14.39 1.57 2.31
N PRO A 141 -14.72 1.15 1.08
CA PRO A 141 -14.13 -0.03 0.48
C PRO A 141 -12.66 0.25 0.11
N VAL A 142 -11.78 -0.66 0.47
CA VAL A 142 -10.35 -0.64 0.22
C VAL A 142 -9.95 -1.95 -0.43
N PHE A 143 -8.99 -1.95 -1.34
CA PHE A 143 -8.44 -3.18 -1.86
C PHE A 143 -7.16 -3.59 -1.13
N GLY A 144 -7.15 -4.83 -0.61
CA GLY A 144 -5.95 -5.61 -0.42
C GLY A 144 -5.66 -6.40 -1.70
N PHE A 145 -4.49 -7.02 -1.77
CA PHE A 145 -4.06 -7.76 -2.97
C PHE A 145 -3.33 -9.04 -2.60
N ARG A 146 -3.61 -10.11 -3.35
CA ARG A 146 -2.85 -11.34 -3.28
C ARG A 146 -2.05 -11.56 -4.56
N PHE A 147 -0.77 -11.92 -4.39
CA PHE A 147 0.21 -12.21 -5.43
C PHE A 147 0.73 -13.64 -5.22
N GLY A 148 0.06 -14.63 -5.78
CA GLY A 148 0.40 -16.03 -5.53
C GLY A 148 0.25 -16.42 -4.05
N ASP A 149 1.36 -16.70 -3.38
CA ASP A 149 1.40 -17.11 -1.96
C ASP A 149 1.53 -15.94 -0.97
N PHE A 150 1.61 -14.71 -1.45
CA PHE A 150 1.77 -13.50 -0.66
C PHE A 150 0.52 -12.63 -0.71
N THR A 151 0.02 -12.20 0.45
CA THR A 151 -1.12 -11.27 0.57
C THR A 151 -0.72 -10.00 1.32
N TYR A 152 -1.15 -8.86 0.80
CA TYR A 152 -0.97 -7.53 1.40
C TYR A 152 -2.30 -6.85 1.64
N ILE A 153 -2.58 -6.49 2.89
CA ILE A 153 -3.78 -5.76 3.31
C ILE A 153 -3.35 -4.64 4.23
N THR A 154 -3.71 -3.42 3.88
CA THR A 154 -3.55 -2.23 4.73
C THR A 154 -4.89 -1.57 4.96
N ASP A 155 -4.99 -0.74 6.01
CA ASP A 155 -6.14 0.10 6.30
C ASP A 155 -7.47 -0.65 6.40
N ALA A 156 -7.43 -1.84 7.02
CA ALA A 156 -8.62 -2.64 7.25
C ALA A 156 -9.02 -2.67 8.73
N ASN A 157 -10.32 -2.72 8.99
CA ASN A 157 -10.88 -3.06 10.29
C ASN A 157 -11.98 -4.13 10.18
N ARG A 158 -12.29 -4.57 8.94
CA ARG A 158 -13.25 -5.65 8.67
C ARG A 158 -12.97 -6.29 7.32
N ILE A 159 -13.07 -7.61 7.28
CA ILE A 159 -12.98 -8.45 6.08
C ILE A 159 -14.14 -9.42 6.12
N GLU A 160 -14.93 -9.46 5.07
CA GLU A 160 -16.07 -10.38 4.97
C GLU A 160 -15.57 -11.83 4.75
N ASP A 161 -16.35 -12.82 5.18
CA ASP A 161 -15.93 -14.22 5.09
C ASP A 161 -15.65 -14.68 3.66
N SER A 162 -16.40 -14.19 2.68
CA SER A 162 -16.12 -14.44 1.26
C SER A 162 -14.74 -13.93 0.82
N GLU A 163 -14.29 -12.81 1.36
CA GLU A 163 -12.99 -12.23 1.06
C GLU A 163 -11.86 -12.93 1.83
N LYS A 164 -12.15 -13.44 3.05
CA LYS A 164 -11.20 -14.28 3.79
C LYS A 164 -10.84 -15.55 3.01
N GLU A 165 -11.78 -16.13 2.24
CA GLU A 165 -11.49 -17.27 1.37
C GLU A 165 -10.41 -16.97 0.31
N LYS A 166 -10.34 -15.72 -0.19
CA LYS A 166 -9.28 -15.29 -1.12
C LYS A 166 -7.90 -15.20 -0.43
N ILE A 167 -7.85 -15.01 0.88
CA ILE A 167 -6.61 -14.93 1.68
C ILE A 167 -6.12 -16.32 2.05
N LYS A 168 -7.00 -17.28 2.31
CA LYS A 168 -6.65 -18.64 2.71
C LYS A 168 -5.66 -19.28 1.76
N GLY A 169 -4.70 -20.02 2.32
CA GLY A 169 -3.62 -20.66 1.58
C GLY A 169 -2.48 -19.70 1.18
N SER A 170 -2.51 -18.44 1.58
CA SER A 170 -1.32 -17.59 1.52
C SER A 170 -0.26 -18.10 2.48
N LYS A 171 1.00 -18.08 2.05
CA LYS A 171 2.13 -18.42 2.93
C LYS A 171 2.55 -17.24 3.78
N VAL A 172 2.40 -16.02 3.24
CA VAL A 172 2.75 -14.78 3.92
C VAL A 172 1.59 -13.80 3.83
N LEU A 173 1.23 -13.21 4.97
CA LEU A 173 0.26 -12.11 5.06
C LEU A 173 0.91 -10.88 5.67
N VAL A 174 0.83 -9.76 4.98
CA VAL A 174 1.09 -8.44 5.56
C VAL A 174 -0.25 -7.78 5.86
N LEU A 175 -0.50 -7.45 7.12
CA LEU A 175 -1.77 -6.92 7.61
C LEU A 175 -1.54 -5.64 8.45
N ASN A 176 -2.43 -4.67 8.40
CA ASN A 176 -2.32 -3.52 9.28
C ASN A 176 -2.61 -3.89 10.75
N ALA A 177 -1.80 -3.32 11.65
CA ALA A 177 -2.01 -3.37 13.09
C ALA A 177 -1.64 -2.00 13.69
N LEU A 178 -2.62 -1.12 13.80
CA LEU A 178 -2.35 0.30 14.08
C LEU A 178 -1.77 0.52 15.48
N ARG A 179 -2.41 -0.06 16.50
CA ARG A 179 -2.10 0.11 17.93
C ARG A 179 -2.77 -0.99 18.77
N LYS A 180 -2.54 -0.99 20.09
CA LYS A 180 -3.19 -1.95 21.00
C LYS A 180 -4.64 -1.60 21.30
N GLU A 181 -4.94 -0.30 21.53
CA GLU A 181 -6.29 0.16 21.85
C GLU A 181 -7.17 0.20 20.60
N LYS A 182 -8.46 -0.07 20.78
CA LYS A 182 -9.44 -0.11 19.69
C LYS A 182 -9.42 1.16 18.85
N HIS A 183 -9.54 0.98 17.54
CA HIS A 183 -9.67 2.05 16.56
C HIS A 183 -10.89 1.82 15.68
N ILE A 184 -11.52 2.91 15.23
CA ILE A 184 -12.78 2.83 14.47
C ILE A 184 -12.61 2.27 13.07
N SER A 185 -11.40 2.35 12.50
CA SER A 185 -11.16 2.04 11.08
C SER A 185 -9.93 1.16 10.81
N HIS A 186 -9.19 0.74 11.83
CA HIS A 186 -8.03 -0.13 11.70
C HIS A 186 -8.09 -1.26 12.72
N TYR A 187 -7.55 -2.42 12.37
CA TYR A 187 -7.31 -3.48 13.33
C TYR A 187 -6.33 -3.04 14.43
N THR A 188 -6.61 -3.48 15.65
CA THR A 188 -5.63 -3.50 16.74
C THR A 188 -4.62 -4.62 16.49
N LEU A 189 -3.54 -4.67 17.29
CA LEU A 189 -2.60 -5.78 17.21
C LEU A 189 -3.28 -7.11 17.52
N ASP A 190 -4.10 -7.16 18.58
CA ASP A 190 -4.77 -8.40 19.01
C ASP A 190 -5.76 -8.88 17.94
N GLU A 191 -6.60 -7.99 17.39
CA GLU A 191 -7.53 -8.31 16.29
C GLU A 191 -6.78 -8.81 15.05
N ALA A 192 -5.62 -8.25 14.74
CA ALA A 192 -4.79 -8.67 13.60
C ALA A 192 -4.17 -10.06 13.84
N VAL A 193 -3.71 -10.33 15.06
CA VAL A 193 -3.18 -11.66 15.46
C VAL A 193 -4.27 -12.73 15.42
N GLU A 194 -5.47 -12.43 15.94
CA GLU A 194 -6.63 -13.32 15.89
C GLU A 194 -6.98 -13.69 14.45
N LEU A 195 -7.01 -12.71 13.54
CA LEU A 195 -7.30 -12.96 12.13
C LEU A 195 -6.23 -13.85 11.46
N VAL A 196 -4.95 -13.62 11.75
CA VAL A 196 -3.85 -14.45 11.24
C VAL A 196 -4.00 -15.91 11.71
N GLN A 197 -4.38 -16.11 12.97
CA GLN A 197 -4.63 -17.45 13.54
C GLN A 197 -5.86 -18.11 12.94
N GLU A 198 -6.97 -17.37 12.80
CA GLU A 198 -8.21 -17.83 12.15
C GLU A 198 -7.93 -18.34 10.73
N LEU A 199 -7.13 -17.59 9.96
CA LEU A 199 -6.79 -17.91 8.57
C LEU A 199 -5.67 -18.96 8.46
N GLN A 200 -5.07 -19.39 9.56
CA GLN A 200 -3.97 -20.36 9.61
C GLN A 200 -2.77 -19.95 8.74
N ILE A 201 -2.42 -18.66 8.72
CA ILE A 201 -1.32 -18.14 7.93
C ILE A 201 0.01 -18.50 8.61
N PRO A 202 0.96 -19.16 7.89
CA PRO A 202 2.21 -19.62 8.49
C PRO A 202 3.13 -18.48 8.92
N GLU A 203 3.15 -17.37 8.17
CA GLU A 203 4.02 -16.22 8.41
C GLU A 203 3.25 -14.92 8.22
N ALA A 204 3.29 -14.03 9.22
CA ALA A 204 2.62 -12.74 9.14
C ALA A 204 3.53 -11.59 9.55
N TYR A 205 3.33 -10.46 8.88
CA TYR A 205 3.98 -9.20 9.21
C TYR A 205 2.94 -8.12 9.43
N PHE A 206 3.19 -7.22 10.38
CA PHE A 206 2.30 -6.11 10.64
C PHE A 206 2.82 -4.80 10.04
N THR A 207 1.92 -4.06 9.43
CA THR A 207 2.17 -2.76 8.78
C THR A 207 1.22 -1.69 9.30
N HIS A 208 1.31 -0.48 8.78
CA HIS A 208 0.49 0.69 9.17
C HIS A 208 0.52 0.95 10.68
N ILE A 209 1.70 0.76 11.28
CA ILE A 209 1.92 0.81 12.72
C ILE A 209 2.08 2.26 13.17
N SER A 210 1.24 2.70 14.11
CA SER A 210 1.40 4.01 14.75
C SER A 210 2.47 3.98 15.86
N HIS A 211 2.86 5.18 16.32
CA HIS A 211 3.74 5.30 17.48
C HIS A 211 3.11 4.83 18.81
N GLN A 212 1.78 4.62 18.82
CA GLN A 212 1.05 4.14 20.00
C GLN A 212 1.14 2.62 20.17
N LEU A 213 1.61 1.87 19.15
CA LEU A 213 1.79 0.44 19.30
C LEU A 213 2.93 0.10 20.26
N GLY A 214 3.98 0.91 20.31
CA GLY A 214 5.17 0.69 21.14
C GLY A 214 6.46 0.64 20.31
N LYS A 215 7.61 0.49 20.98
CA LYS A 215 8.89 0.31 20.33
C LYS A 215 8.98 -1.05 19.65
N HIS A 216 9.72 -1.14 18.56
CA HIS A 216 9.91 -2.38 17.82
C HIS A 216 10.42 -3.52 18.71
N ALA A 217 11.45 -3.29 19.49
CA ALA A 217 12.04 -4.28 20.39
C ALA A 217 11.12 -4.78 21.54
N GLU A 218 9.99 -4.10 21.77
CA GLU A 218 9.02 -4.48 22.81
C GLU A 218 7.84 -5.28 22.25
N ILE A 219 7.69 -5.30 20.90
CA ILE A 219 6.52 -5.87 20.23
C ILE A 219 6.89 -7.08 19.36
N GLU A 220 8.14 -7.18 18.92
CA GLU A 220 8.68 -8.31 18.18
C GLU A 220 8.82 -9.57 19.12
#